data_41b12f33b578d24ffe2f393cd437fb9f
#
_entry.id   41b12f33b578d24ffe2f393cd437fb9f
#
_cell.length_a   1.000
_cell.length_b   1.000
_cell.length_c   1.000
_cell.angle_alpha   90.00
_cell.angle_beta   90.00
_cell.angle_gamma   90.00
#
_symmetry.space_group_name_H-M   'P 1'
#
loop_
_entity.id
_entity.type
_entity.pdbx_description
1 polymer ?
#
loop_
_entity_poly.entity_id
_entity_poly.type
_entity_poly.pdbx_seq_one_letter_code
_entity_poly.pdbx_strand_id
1 'polypeptide(L)'
;MVYLICEGSETEIRYFKRFRSRGCNIDIIPISSQYKSADKLVQKAKATMGNNPYYPEDGDSIWCVFDRDDNSNEVLLRAKQSAQKEGYHLAYSNPSFELWFLLHFVNQQAEVEDCQALIRLLKQPNRIPDYEKSKDYFDVLKPLQAVAVQRAKTRSEQIRNQGTEPISRQSNPLATVYELVEYLNSKV
;
A
#
# COMPACT_ATOMS: atom_id res chain seq x y z
N MET A 1 -12.99 -12.67 5.04
CA MET A 1 -12.30 -11.58 5.79
C MET A 1 -11.10 -11.06 5.04
N VAL A 2 -10.79 -9.75 5.11
CA VAL A 2 -9.55 -9.18 4.57
C VAL A 2 -8.73 -8.65 5.75
N TYR A 3 -7.54 -9.20 5.94
CA TYR A 3 -6.62 -8.75 7.00
C TYR A 3 -5.57 -7.82 6.38
N LEU A 4 -5.48 -6.59 6.89
CA LEU A 4 -4.47 -5.61 6.49
C LEU A 4 -3.47 -5.43 7.62
N ILE A 5 -2.25 -5.85 7.40
CA ILE A 5 -1.13 -5.68 8.33
C ILE A 5 -0.36 -4.44 7.87
N CYS A 6 -0.53 -3.33 8.59
CA CYS A 6 -0.02 -2.02 8.17
C CYS A 6 1.19 -1.60 9.01
N GLU A 7 2.27 -1.19 8.33
CA GLU A 7 3.43 -0.56 8.97
C GLU A 7 3.08 0.84 9.47
N GLY A 8 2.32 1.61 8.69
CA GLY A 8 1.84 2.95 9.04
C GLY A 8 0.75 2.92 10.12
N SER A 9 0.71 3.97 10.93
CA SER A 9 -0.24 4.09 12.05
C SER A 9 -1.42 5.02 11.76
N GLU A 10 -1.37 5.82 10.71
CA GLU A 10 -2.31 6.92 10.48
C GLU A 10 -2.96 6.87 9.08
N THR A 11 -2.24 7.26 8.05
CA THR A 11 -2.78 7.54 6.71
C THR A 11 -3.41 6.30 6.06
N GLU A 12 -2.68 5.18 6.03
CA GLU A 12 -3.11 3.91 5.44
C GLU A 12 -4.34 3.36 6.16
N ILE A 13 -4.30 3.37 7.49
CA ILE A 13 -5.38 2.85 8.33
C ILE A 13 -6.67 3.64 8.10
N ARG A 14 -6.58 4.99 8.07
CA ARG A 14 -7.75 5.85 7.82
C ARG A 14 -8.34 5.59 6.44
N TYR A 15 -7.48 5.52 5.43
CA TYR A 15 -7.90 5.28 4.06
C TYR A 15 -8.60 3.92 3.91
N PHE A 16 -7.98 2.83 4.38
CA PHE A 16 -8.55 1.49 4.20
C PHE A 16 -9.76 1.20 5.08
N LYS A 17 -9.91 1.84 6.23
CA LYS A 17 -11.14 1.73 7.04
C LYS A 17 -12.41 2.11 6.28
N ARG A 18 -12.31 2.98 5.28
CA ARG A 18 -13.43 3.47 4.48
C ARG A 18 -13.97 2.42 3.47
N PHE A 19 -13.25 1.33 3.24
CA PHE A 19 -13.72 0.21 2.41
C PHE A 19 -14.59 -0.79 3.17
N ARG A 20 -14.72 -0.65 4.50
CA ARG A 20 -15.60 -1.53 5.27
C ARG A 20 -17.05 -1.38 4.84
N SER A 21 -17.69 -2.49 4.50
CA SER A 21 -19.09 -2.57 4.10
C SER A 21 -19.68 -3.92 4.48
N ARG A 22 -20.98 -4.13 4.23
CA ARG A 22 -21.61 -5.44 4.45
C ARG A 22 -20.99 -6.56 3.61
N GLY A 23 -20.47 -6.23 2.42
CA GLY A 23 -19.80 -7.19 1.53
C GLY A 23 -18.30 -7.29 1.74
N CYS A 24 -17.66 -6.30 2.40
CA CYS A 24 -16.22 -6.24 2.59
C CYS A 24 -15.87 -6.07 4.08
N ASN A 25 -15.61 -7.21 4.74
CA ASN A 25 -15.19 -7.22 6.13
C ASN A 25 -13.66 -7.13 6.22
N ILE A 26 -13.16 -6.01 6.76
CA ILE A 26 -11.72 -5.70 6.83
C ILE A 26 -11.30 -5.62 8.29
N ASP A 27 -10.26 -6.35 8.66
CA ASP A 27 -9.55 -6.19 9.92
C ASP A 27 -8.18 -5.55 9.67
N ILE A 28 -7.93 -4.39 10.29
CA ILE A 28 -6.69 -3.63 10.13
C ILE A 28 -5.87 -3.77 11.40
N ILE A 29 -4.71 -4.37 11.27
CA ILE A 29 -3.80 -4.67 12.36
C ILE A 29 -2.56 -3.79 12.20
N PRO A 30 -2.48 -2.67 12.96
CA PRO A 30 -1.28 -1.84 12.96
C PRO A 30 -0.15 -2.58 13.69
N ILE A 31 1.05 -2.45 13.18
CA ILE A 31 2.22 -3.03 13.85
C ILE A 31 2.98 -1.97 14.67
N SER A 32 3.61 -2.43 15.74
CA SER A 32 4.48 -1.59 16.55
C SER A 32 5.82 -1.29 15.84
N SER A 33 6.45 -0.17 16.22
CA SER A 33 7.70 0.32 15.63
C SER A 33 8.89 -0.67 15.64
N GLN A 34 8.81 -1.74 16.41
CA GLN A 34 9.84 -2.80 16.42
C GLN A 34 9.85 -3.69 15.17
N TYR A 35 8.80 -3.64 14.33
CA TYR A 35 8.66 -4.42 13.09
C TYR A 35 8.81 -3.56 11.84
N LYS A 36 9.69 -2.55 11.87
CA LYS A 36 9.88 -1.56 10.79
C LYS A 36 10.46 -2.08 9.48
N SER A 37 10.88 -3.33 9.39
CA SER A 37 11.35 -3.86 8.10
C SER A 37 10.29 -4.75 7.45
N ALA A 38 10.24 -4.72 6.12
CA ALA A 38 9.23 -5.43 5.33
C ALA A 38 9.21 -6.94 5.61
N ASP A 39 10.36 -7.57 5.79
CA ASP A 39 10.44 -9.00 6.13
C ASP A 39 9.91 -9.31 7.53
N LYS A 40 10.15 -8.44 8.52
CA LYS A 40 9.56 -8.56 9.87
C LYS A 40 8.06 -8.32 9.87
N LEU A 41 7.56 -7.42 9.00
CA LEU A 41 6.13 -7.21 8.81
C LEU A 41 5.44 -8.51 8.38
N VAL A 42 5.98 -9.19 7.38
CA VAL A 42 5.45 -10.48 6.91
C VAL A 42 5.53 -11.56 7.99
N GLN A 43 6.63 -11.61 8.76
CA GLN A 43 6.74 -12.53 9.90
C GLN A 43 5.68 -12.23 10.97
N LYS A 44 5.42 -10.95 11.26
CA LYS A 44 4.37 -10.54 12.20
C LYS A 44 2.98 -10.91 11.69
N ALA A 45 2.71 -10.75 10.39
CA ALA A 45 1.47 -11.21 9.77
C ALA A 45 1.26 -12.70 10.04
N LYS A 46 2.27 -13.54 9.78
CA LYS A 46 2.23 -14.97 10.06
C LYS A 46 1.96 -15.29 11.53
N ALA A 47 2.67 -14.66 12.45
CA ALA A 47 2.48 -14.86 13.90
C ALA A 47 1.08 -14.43 14.36
N THR A 48 0.54 -13.35 13.80
CA THR A 48 -0.80 -12.86 14.11
C THR A 48 -1.88 -13.82 13.60
N MET A 49 -1.72 -14.33 12.38
CA MET A 49 -2.68 -15.28 11.79
C MET A 49 -2.61 -16.66 12.43
N GLY A 50 -1.51 -17.06 13.04
CA GLY A 50 -1.43 -18.29 13.83
C GLY A 50 -2.41 -18.34 15.02
N ASN A 51 -2.94 -17.18 15.43
CA ASN A 51 -3.89 -17.05 16.54
C ASN A 51 -5.29 -16.57 16.10
N ASN A 52 -5.51 -16.33 14.81
CA ASN A 52 -6.77 -15.84 14.25
C ASN A 52 -7.32 -16.82 13.22
N PRO A 53 -8.65 -16.93 13.11
CA PRO A 53 -9.27 -17.71 12.03
C PRO A 53 -8.86 -17.16 10.67
N TYR A 54 -8.28 -18.00 9.82
CA TYR A 54 -7.88 -17.64 8.47
C TYR A 54 -8.16 -18.80 7.52
N TYR A 55 -9.08 -18.59 6.60
CA TYR A 55 -9.61 -19.59 5.66
C TYR A 55 -9.50 -19.06 4.23
N PRO A 56 -8.33 -19.20 3.58
CA PRO A 56 -8.13 -18.70 2.21
C PRO A 56 -9.08 -19.37 1.19
N GLU A 57 -9.47 -20.61 1.41
CA GLU A 57 -10.49 -21.33 0.62
C GLU A 57 -11.87 -20.67 0.70
N ASP A 58 -12.19 -19.98 1.78
CA ASP A 58 -13.43 -19.20 1.97
C ASP A 58 -13.29 -17.74 1.49
N GLY A 59 -12.16 -17.41 0.84
CA GLY A 59 -11.89 -16.10 0.27
C GLY A 59 -11.29 -15.09 1.25
N ASP A 60 -10.74 -15.55 2.39
CA ASP A 60 -9.92 -14.71 3.25
C ASP A 60 -8.62 -14.34 2.55
N SER A 61 -8.13 -13.13 2.82
CA SER A 61 -6.85 -12.67 2.26
C SER A 61 -6.07 -11.82 3.26
N ILE A 62 -4.75 -11.91 3.17
CA ILE A 62 -3.82 -11.14 4.00
C ILE A 62 -2.99 -10.24 3.11
N TRP A 63 -2.96 -8.95 3.45
CA TRP A 63 -2.20 -7.93 2.76
C TRP A 63 -1.25 -7.25 3.73
N CYS A 64 0.03 -7.24 3.39
CA CYS A 64 1.06 -6.48 4.10
C CYS A 64 1.25 -5.14 3.40
N VAL A 65 0.95 -4.05 4.10
CA VAL A 65 1.00 -2.68 3.57
C VAL A 65 2.20 -1.96 4.16
N PHE A 66 3.14 -1.53 3.33
CA PHE A 66 4.37 -0.90 3.80
C PHE A 66 5.01 0.01 2.75
N ASP A 67 5.90 0.87 3.22
CA ASP A 67 6.66 1.81 2.41
C ASP A 67 8.09 1.29 2.14
N ARG A 68 8.76 1.90 1.16
CA ARG A 68 10.18 1.61 0.91
C ARG A 68 11.04 1.87 2.15
N ASP A 69 10.85 3.01 2.80
CA ASP A 69 11.66 3.47 3.94
C ASP A 69 13.15 3.12 3.79
N ASP A 70 13.78 2.60 4.85
CA ASP A 70 15.18 2.16 4.85
C ASP A 70 15.36 0.68 4.43
N ASN A 71 14.30 0.02 3.94
CA ASN A 71 14.40 -1.37 3.49
C ASN A 71 15.41 -1.51 2.34
N SER A 72 16.41 -2.37 2.51
CA SER A 72 17.32 -2.74 1.42
C SER A 72 16.63 -3.68 0.42
N ASN A 73 17.20 -3.83 -0.78
CA ASN A 73 16.65 -4.78 -1.77
C ASN A 73 16.63 -6.21 -1.25
N GLU A 74 17.61 -6.62 -0.43
CA GLU A 74 17.65 -7.95 0.19
C GLU A 74 16.50 -8.15 1.17
N VAL A 75 16.15 -7.12 1.96
CA VAL A 75 14.99 -7.14 2.88
C VAL A 75 13.69 -7.23 2.09
N LEU A 76 13.54 -6.42 1.04
CA LEU A 76 12.36 -6.43 0.16
C LEU A 76 12.19 -7.79 -0.53
N LEU A 77 13.29 -8.38 -1.01
CA LEU A 77 13.27 -9.71 -1.64
C LEU A 77 12.86 -10.80 -0.64
N ARG A 78 13.42 -10.79 0.59
CA ARG A 78 13.01 -11.74 1.63
C ARG A 78 11.52 -11.60 1.98
N ALA A 79 11.03 -10.35 2.11
CA ALA A 79 9.61 -10.09 2.35
C ALA A 79 8.73 -10.69 1.25
N LYS A 80 9.10 -10.47 -0.02
CA LYS A 80 8.40 -11.02 -1.18
C LYS A 80 8.37 -12.55 -1.16
N GLN A 81 9.53 -13.18 -0.98
CA GLN A 81 9.63 -14.64 -0.93
C GLN A 81 8.82 -15.24 0.23
N SER A 82 8.88 -14.63 1.40
CA SER A 82 8.11 -15.06 2.57
C SER A 82 6.61 -14.90 2.34
N ALA A 83 6.16 -13.77 1.80
CA ALA A 83 4.76 -13.54 1.49
C ALA A 83 4.24 -14.57 0.45
N GLN A 84 4.99 -14.81 -0.61
CA GLN A 84 4.64 -15.82 -1.62
C GLN A 84 4.50 -17.22 -1.03
N LYS A 85 5.41 -17.61 -0.13
CA LYS A 85 5.36 -18.90 0.55
C LYS A 85 4.11 -19.09 1.40
N GLU A 86 3.65 -18.01 2.06
CA GLU A 86 2.48 -18.03 2.95
C GLU A 86 1.17 -17.71 2.20
N GLY A 87 1.22 -17.39 0.90
CA GLY A 87 0.03 -16.97 0.13
C GLY A 87 -0.45 -15.56 0.49
N TYR A 88 0.42 -14.69 1.02
CA TYR A 88 0.10 -13.31 1.39
C TYR A 88 0.40 -12.34 0.25
N HIS A 89 -0.32 -11.24 0.23
CA HIS A 89 -0.14 -10.17 -0.74
C HIS A 89 0.65 -9.00 -0.15
N LEU A 90 1.34 -8.26 -1.02
CA LEU A 90 2.11 -7.07 -0.64
C LEU A 90 1.54 -5.84 -1.33
N ALA A 91 1.25 -4.80 -0.56
CA ALA A 91 0.90 -3.47 -1.03
C ALA A 91 2.03 -2.50 -0.66
N TYR A 92 2.89 -2.22 -1.63
CA TYR A 92 4.15 -1.50 -1.47
C TYR A 92 4.07 -0.10 -2.06
N SER A 93 4.68 0.87 -1.39
CA SER A 93 4.82 2.25 -1.87
C SER A 93 6.28 2.69 -1.87
N ASN A 94 6.71 3.31 -2.96
CA ASN A 94 8.05 3.85 -3.12
C ASN A 94 7.98 5.28 -3.69
N PRO A 95 8.31 6.32 -2.92
CA PRO A 95 8.95 6.28 -1.59
C PRO A 95 8.00 6.03 -0.41
N SER A 96 6.74 6.48 -0.44
CA SER A 96 5.77 6.32 0.65
C SER A 96 4.32 6.31 0.18
N PHE A 97 3.39 6.00 1.09
CA PHE A 97 1.96 5.86 0.81
C PHE A 97 1.33 7.14 0.22
N GLU A 98 1.87 8.31 0.51
CA GLU A 98 1.42 9.57 -0.08
C GLU A 98 1.52 9.60 -1.60
N LEU A 99 2.35 8.76 -2.21
CA LEU A 99 2.37 8.58 -3.66
C LEU A 99 1.02 8.07 -4.18
N TRP A 100 0.37 7.15 -3.46
CA TRP A 100 -0.96 6.68 -3.81
C TRP A 100 -1.96 7.85 -3.87
N PHE A 101 -1.95 8.75 -2.89
CA PHE A 101 -2.81 9.94 -2.89
C PHE A 101 -2.47 10.88 -4.05
N LEU A 102 -1.18 11.11 -4.32
CA LEU A 102 -0.74 11.98 -5.41
C LEU A 102 -1.21 11.48 -6.79
N LEU A 103 -1.22 10.16 -7.01
CA LEU A 103 -1.66 9.56 -8.28
C LEU A 103 -3.12 9.84 -8.62
N HIS A 104 -3.96 10.22 -7.68
CA HIS A 104 -5.33 10.67 -7.94
C HIS A 104 -5.34 11.98 -8.74
N PHE A 105 -4.37 12.86 -8.55
CA PHE A 105 -4.31 14.19 -9.16
C PHE A 105 -3.37 14.27 -10.36
N VAL A 106 -2.22 13.61 -10.31
CA VAL A 106 -1.18 13.69 -11.34
C VAL A 106 -0.61 12.32 -11.70
N ASN A 107 -0.14 12.18 -12.94
CA ASN A 107 0.61 11.02 -13.40
C ASN A 107 2.09 11.19 -13.06
N GLN A 108 2.47 10.89 -11.81
CA GLN A 108 3.85 11.04 -11.35
C GLN A 108 4.75 9.97 -11.97
N GLN A 109 5.69 10.39 -12.83
CA GLN A 109 6.64 9.51 -13.51
C GLN A 109 8.10 9.76 -13.07
N ALA A 110 8.42 11.02 -12.76
CA ALA A 110 9.75 11.38 -12.26
C ALA A 110 9.97 10.84 -10.84
N GLU A 111 11.21 10.44 -10.54
CA GLU A 111 11.59 10.03 -9.19
C GLU A 111 11.20 11.07 -8.14
N VAL A 112 10.83 10.60 -6.97
CA VAL A 112 10.52 11.43 -5.80
C VAL A 112 11.44 11.03 -4.67
N GLU A 113 12.13 12.00 -4.10
CA GLU A 113 13.19 11.79 -3.13
C GLU A 113 12.67 11.04 -1.88
N ASP A 114 11.63 11.57 -1.27
CA ASP A 114 11.10 11.08 0.00
C ASP A 114 9.61 11.44 0.22
N CYS A 115 9.09 11.04 1.37
CA CYS A 115 7.73 11.36 1.81
C CYS A 115 7.48 12.87 1.90
N GLN A 116 8.45 13.69 2.32
CA GLN A 116 8.28 15.14 2.44
C GLN A 116 8.14 15.80 1.07
N ALA A 117 8.86 15.31 0.08
CA ALA A 117 8.69 15.75 -1.31
C ALA A 117 7.27 15.44 -1.82
N LEU A 118 6.73 14.25 -1.53
CA LEU A 118 5.34 13.91 -1.87
C LEU A 118 4.33 14.81 -1.18
N ILE A 119 4.54 15.11 0.11
CA ILE A 119 3.66 16.01 0.88
C ILE A 119 3.68 17.41 0.25
N ARG A 120 4.84 17.94 -0.14
CA ARG A 120 4.92 19.23 -0.85
C ARG A 120 4.14 19.21 -2.18
N LEU A 121 4.21 18.10 -2.91
CA LEU A 121 3.44 17.93 -4.14
C LEU A 121 1.93 17.84 -3.85
N LEU A 122 1.51 17.13 -2.81
CA LEU A 122 0.10 17.04 -2.41
C LEU A 122 -0.48 18.40 -2.01
N LYS A 123 0.30 19.24 -1.34
CA LYS A 123 -0.13 20.58 -0.86
C LYS A 123 -0.28 21.64 -1.95
N GLN A 124 -0.12 21.29 -3.22
CA GLN A 124 -0.40 22.23 -4.32
C GLN A 124 -1.90 22.63 -4.37
N PRO A 125 -2.24 23.87 -4.80
CA PRO A 125 -3.60 24.43 -4.67
C PRO A 125 -4.73 23.59 -5.30
N ASN A 126 -4.42 22.84 -6.35
CA ASN A 126 -5.40 22.01 -7.10
C ASN A 126 -5.43 20.54 -6.63
N ARG A 127 -4.90 20.23 -5.45
CA ARG A 127 -4.82 18.86 -4.89
C ARG A 127 -5.39 18.85 -3.47
N ILE A 128 -4.52 18.73 -2.45
CA ILE A 128 -4.90 18.74 -1.03
C ILE A 128 -4.04 19.79 -0.31
N PRO A 129 -4.36 21.10 -0.40
CA PRO A 129 -3.52 22.17 0.14
C PRO A 129 -3.27 22.07 1.65
N ASP A 130 -4.24 21.56 2.39
CA ASP A 130 -4.22 21.38 3.85
C ASP A 130 -3.89 19.92 4.26
N TYR A 131 -3.14 19.18 3.42
CA TYR A 131 -2.79 17.78 3.71
C TYR A 131 -2.10 17.63 5.07
N GLU A 132 -2.65 16.72 5.87
CA GLU A 132 -2.10 16.24 7.14
C GLU A 132 -2.30 14.73 7.23
N LYS A 133 -1.30 13.97 7.69
CA LYS A 133 -1.36 12.51 7.80
C LYS A 133 -2.52 12.00 8.68
N SER A 134 -2.94 12.81 9.65
CA SER A 134 -4.00 12.49 10.60
C SER A 134 -5.42 12.73 10.08
N LYS A 135 -5.60 13.28 8.87
CA LYS A 135 -6.91 13.55 8.28
C LYS A 135 -7.37 12.47 7.31
N ASP A 136 -8.69 12.32 7.19
CA ASP A 136 -9.32 11.43 6.20
C ASP A 136 -9.60 12.21 4.91
N TYR A 137 -9.07 11.72 3.79
CA TYR A 137 -9.26 12.31 2.46
C TYR A 137 -10.00 11.38 1.50
N PHE A 138 -10.59 10.30 2.00
CA PHE A 138 -11.23 9.29 1.16
C PHE A 138 -12.27 9.87 0.22
N ASP A 139 -13.14 10.76 0.72
CA ASP A 139 -14.24 11.32 -0.09
C ASP A 139 -13.73 12.26 -1.20
N VAL A 140 -12.58 12.92 -1.00
CA VAL A 140 -11.88 13.70 -2.03
C VAL A 140 -11.24 12.80 -3.07
N LEU A 141 -10.67 11.68 -2.66
CA LEU A 141 -9.93 10.75 -3.51
C LEU A 141 -10.85 9.79 -4.28
N LYS A 142 -11.94 9.34 -3.67
CA LYS A 142 -12.81 8.29 -4.24
C LYS A 142 -13.29 8.58 -5.66
N PRO A 143 -13.73 9.80 -6.04
CA PRO A 143 -14.13 10.09 -7.42
C PRO A 143 -13.00 9.95 -8.44
N LEU A 144 -11.74 10.08 -8.02
CA LEU A 144 -10.54 10.01 -8.85
C LEU A 144 -9.83 8.64 -8.79
N GLN A 145 -10.35 7.72 -7.99
CA GLN A 145 -9.70 6.44 -7.69
C GLN A 145 -9.43 5.60 -8.95
N ALA A 146 -10.37 5.54 -9.90
CA ALA A 146 -10.18 4.78 -11.14
C ALA A 146 -8.98 5.30 -11.96
N VAL A 147 -8.80 6.62 -11.99
CA VAL A 147 -7.64 7.24 -12.67
C VAL A 147 -6.34 6.92 -11.94
N ALA A 148 -6.34 6.96 -10.60
CA ALA A 148 -5.17 6.60 -9.80
C ALA A 148 -4.77 5.13 -10.01
N VAL A 149 -5.73 4.21 -10.01
CA VAL A 149 -5.52 2.79 -10.31
C VAL A 149 -4.86 2.62 -11.69
N GLN A 150 -5.41 3.27 -12.72
CA GLN A 150 -4.88 3.16 -14.08
C GLN A 150 -3.44 3.69 -14.17
N ARG A 151 -3.14 4.83 -13.54
CA ARG A 151 -1.78 5.42 -13.51
C ARG A 151 -0.79 4.50 -12.81
N ALA A 152 -1.14 3.97 -11.64
CA ALA A 152 -0.30 3.06 -10.88
C ALA A 152 -0.04 1.75 -11.63
N LYS A 153 -1.06 1.19 -12.26
CA LYS A 153 -0.98 -0.02 -13.08
C LYS A 153 -0.07 0.15 -14.28
N THR A 154 -0.28 1.22 -15.05
CA THR A 154 0.58 1.56 -16.20
C THR A 154 2.04 1.74 -15.75
N ARG A 155 2.29 2.41 -14.63
CA ARG A 155 3.63 2.56 -14.10
C ARG A 155 4.25 1.24 -13.70
N SER A 156 3.50 0.36 -13.05
CA SER A 156 3.95 -0.99 -12.67
C SER A 156 4.34 -1.82 -13.90
N GLU A 157 3.55 -1.76 -14.96
CA GLU A 157 3.84 -2.42 -16.24
C GLU A 157 5.10 -1.88 -16.91
N GLN A 158 5.29 -0.56 -16.93
CA GLN A 158 6.51 0.08 -17.46
C GLN A 158 7.76 -0.39 -16.71
N ILE A 159 7.72 -0.44 -15.37
CA ILE A 159 8.83 -0.91 -14.53
C ILE A 159 9.16 -2.37 -14.83
N ARG A 160 8.16 -3.24 -14.93
CA ARG A 160 8.36 -4.66 -15.30
C ARG A 160 8.95 -4.81 -16.71
N ASN A 161 8.45 -4.03 -17.67
CA ASN A 161 8.95 -4.06 -19.04
C ASN A 161 10.40 -3.57 -19.19
N GLN A 162 10.86 -2.75 -18.25
CA GLN A 162 12.27 -2.32 -18.13
C GLN A 162 13.16 -3.36 -17.43
N GLY A 163 12.60 -4.51 -17.02
CA GLY A 163 13.31 -5.54 -16.29
C GLY A 163 13.58 -5.19 -14.82
N THR A 164 12.94 -4.15 -14.30
CA THR A 164 13.08 -3.75 -12.89
C THR A 164 12.06 -4.49 -12.02
N GLU A 165 12.51 -5.00 -10.88
CA GLU A 165 11.65 -5.62 -9.88
C GLU A 165 10.74 -4.53 -9.26
N PRO A 166 9.39 -4.69 -9.30
CA PRO A 166 8.48 -3.71 -8.74
C PRO A 166 8.68 -3.46 -7.24
N ILE A 167 8.88 -4.54 -6.46
CA ILE A 167 9.15 -4.40 -5.02
C ILE A 167 10.66 -4.27 -4.83
N SER A 168 11.18 -3.10 -5.13
CA SER A 168 12.61 -2.75 -5.05
C SER A 168 12.81 -1.27 -4.80
N ARG A 169 14.02 -0.89 -4.43
CA ARG A 169 14.40 0.54 -4.29
C ARG A 169 14.42 1.27 -5.64
N GLN A 170 14.69 0.56 -6.73
CA GLN A 170 14.81 1.11 -8.09
C GLN A 170 13.46 1.42 -8.74
N SER A 171 12.36 0.97 -8.18
CA SER A 171 11.02 1.17 -8.73
C SER A 171 10.40 2.55 -8.43
N ASN A 172 11.20 3.52 -8.00
CA ASN A 172 10.71 4.88 -7.66
C ASN A 172 10.36 5.70 -8.93
N PRO A 173 9.14 6.28 -9.02
CA PRO A 173 8.01 6.11 -8.11
C PRO A 173 7.14 4.90 -8.47
N LEU A 174 6.67 4.16 -7.47
CA LEU A 174 5.70 3.08 -7.65
C LEU A 174 4.81 2.90 -6.41
N ALA A 175 3.52 2.71 -6.62
CA ALA A 175 2.59 2.26 -5.59
C ALA A 175 1.84 1.01 -6.10
N THR A 176 2.14 -0.18 -5.55
CA THR A 176 1.36 -1.40 -5.84
C THR A 176 0.07 -1.48 -5.01
N VAL A 177 -0.20 -0.46 -4.21
CA VAL A 177 -1.45 -0.26 -3.45
C VAL A 177 -2.69 -0.39 -4.34
N TYR A 178 -2.59 -0.09 -5.63
CA TYR A 178 -3.69 -0.24 -6.57
C TYR A 178 -4.25 -1.68 -6.62
N GLU A 179 -3.40 -2.69 -6.46
CA GLU A 179 -3.81 -4.11 -6.46
C GLU A 179 -4.74 -4.40 -5.27
N LEU A 180 -4.40 -3.88 -4.09
CA LEU A 180 -5.26 -3.97 -2.90
C LEU A 180 -6.57 -3.20 -3.10
N VAL A 181 -6.52 -2.00 -3.70
CA VAL A 181 -7.72 -1.19 -3.94
C VAL A 181 -8.65 -1.84 -4.95
N GLU A 182 -8.13 -2.43 -6.05
CA GLU A 182 -8.93 -3.22 -6.99
C GLU A 182 -9.57 -4.43 -6.29
N TYR A 183 -8.79 -5.14 -5.47
CA TYR A 183 -9.30 -6.28 -4.70
C TYR A 183 -10.42 -5.86 -3.74
N LEU A 184 -10.23 -4.79 -2.96
CA LEU A 184 -11.26 -4.31 -2.04
C LEU A 184 -12.53 -3.84 -2.77
N ASN A 185 -12.39 -3.14 -3.90
CA ASN A 185 -13.55 -2.73 -4.72
C ASN A 185 -14.31 -3.92 -5.31
N SER A 186 -13.67 -5.05 -5.54
CA SER A 186 -14.35 -6.26 -6.03
C SER A 186 -15.19 -6.98 -4.96
N LYS A 187 -15.06 -6.60 -3.69
CA LYS A 187 -15.77 -7.17 -2.54
C LYS A 187 -16.98 -6.33 -2.09
N VAL A 188 -17.14 -5.13 -2.66
CA VAL A 188 -18.21 -4.18 -2.28
C VAL A 188 -19.46 -4.34 -3.14
#